data_d799520970ee3da775042a4ec93d1114
#
_entry.id   d799520970ee3da775042a4ec93d1114
#
_cell.length_a   1.000
_cell.length_b   1.000
_cell.length_c   1.000
_cell.angle_alpha   90.00
_cell.angle_beta   90.00
_cell.angle_gamma   90.00
#
_symmetry.space_group_name_H-M   'P 1'
#
loop_
_entity.id
_entity.type
_entity.pdbx_description
1 polymer ?
#
loop_
_entity_poly.entity_id
_entity_poly.type
_entity_poly.pdbx_seq_one_letter_code
_entity_poly.pdbx_strand_id
1 'polypeptide(L)'
;MKKIFINRLQFAYEIEGTGSPTIVLETGIGAESNEWGSVATTIARSNTVFRYDRAGRGDSDPGQGKRDAQTMVDELNALLEATKARGPYLLVGHSFGGLLMRIFANARRADVCGLVLVESIHSRQFDVIGPAFPTPLPSDVPALARMRDFWNGGWRALDSTAERIDFERSFAQDRAVSSLANLPLFVISAGGFLNMPFITDTEGRQRMQQLWNEIQTDFSHLSENRHMVYVDKSGHFVQRDDPASIVAAVETLLAKSAHTI
;
A
#
# COMPACT_ATOMS: atom_id res chain seq x y z
N MET A 1 -17.56 3.81 11.71
CA MET A 1 -16.63 4.87 11.27
C MET A 1 -17.29 6.24 11.37
N LYS A 2 -16.51 7.28 11.65
CA LYS A 2 -16.95 8.68 11.59
C LYS A 2 -16.91 9.14 10.13
N LYS A 3 -17.65 10.23 9.81
CA LYS A 3 -17.67 10.80 8.45
C LYS A 3 -17.37 12.30 8.50
N ILE A 4 -16.64 12.79 7.49
CA ILE A 4 -16.27 14.19 7.36
C ILE A 4 -16.26 14.61 5.89
N PHE A 5 -16.62 15.86 5.60
CA PHE A 5 -16.57 16.41 4.26
C PHE A 5 -15.19 17.04 3.98
N ILE A 6 -14.57 16.61 2.89
CA ILE A 6 -13.38 17.19 2.29
C ILE A 6 -13.69 17.50 0.83
N ASN A 7 -13.57 18.76 0.42
CA ASN A 7 -13.78 19.19 -0.96
C ASN A 7 -15.07 18.63 -1.60
N ARG A 8 -16.20 18.65 -0.87
CA ARG A 8 -17.53 18.17 -1.27
C ARG A 8 -17.69 16.63 -1.33
N LEU A 9 -16.68 15.84 -1.00
CA LEU A 9 -16.80 14.40 -0.82
C LEU A 9 -16.85 14.08 0.67
N GLN A 10 -17.72 13.16 1.04
CA GLN A 10 -17.76 12.62 2.40
C GLN A 10 -16.81 11.44 2.50
N PHE A 11 -15.88 11.51 3.45
CA PHE A 11 -14.94 10.42 3.74
C PHE A 11 -15.28 9.75 5.06
N ALA A 12 -15.23 8.43 5.08
CA ALA A 12 -15.32 7.61 6.28
C ALA A 12 -13.93 7.41 6.85
N TYR A 13 -13.76 7.61 8.16
CA TYR A 13 -12.49 7.46 8.86
C TYR A 13 -12.67 6.97 10.28
N GLU A 14 -11.60 6.49 10.86
CA GLU A 14 -11.53 6.08 12.25
C GLU A 14 -10.20 6.52 12.88
N ILE A 15 -10.28 6.95 14.14
CA ILE A 15 -9.11 7.24 14.98
C ILE A 15 -9.29 6.41 16.22
N GLU A 16 -8.33 5.53 16.49
CA GLU A 16 -8.30 4.63 17.62
C GLU A 16 -7.05 4.86 18.46
N GLY A 17 -7.12 4.54 19.74
CA GLY A 17 -5.98 4.67 20.64
C GLY A 17 -5.58 6.11 20.94
N THR A 18 -4.46 6.25 21.63
CA THR A 18 -3.85 7.54 22.01
C THR A 18 -2.34 7.38 22.04
N GLY A 19 -1.61 8.46 21.78
CA GLY A 19 -0.14 8.47 21.79
C GLY A 19 0.44 9.02 20.49
N SER A 20 1.75 9.10 20.48
CA SER A 20 2.55 9.61 19.34
C SER A 20 3.66 8.62 19.02
N PRO A 21 3.99 8.46 17.74
CA PRO A 21 3.42 9.10 16.55
C PRO A 21 2.00 8.61 16.23
N THR A 22 1.30 9.33 15.33
CA THR A 22 0.09 8.82 14.68
C THR A 22 0.47 7.82 13.60
N ILE A 23 -0.06 6.60 13.72
CA ILE A 23 0.13 5.54 12.71
C ILE A 23 -0.95 5.68 11.64
N VAL A 24 -0.57 5.93 10.41
CA VAL A 24 -1.49 6.07 9.27
C VAL A 24 -1.48 4.78 8.47
N LEU A 25 -2.64 4.12 8.36
CA LEU A 25 -2.81 2.85 7.66
C LEU A 25 -3.50 3.07 6.31
N GLU A 26 -2.82 2.76 5.22
CA GLU A 26 -3.29 2.93 3.84
C GLU A 26 -3.45 1.61 3.11
N THR A 27 -4.65 1.35 2.57
CA THR A 27 -5.02 0.07 1.96
C THR A 27 -4.59 -0.05 0.50
N GLY A 28 -4.63 -1.28 -0.01
CA GLY A 28 -4.48 -1.59 -1.42
C GLY A 28 -5.68 -1.16 -2.29
N ILE A 29 -5.60 -1.41 -3.60
CA ILE A 29 -6.67 -1.14 -4.56
C ILE A 29 -7.91 -1.93 -4.20
N GLY A 30 -9.06 -1.28 -4.20
CA GLY A 30 -10.34 -1.92 -3.99
C GLY A 30 -10.61 -2.36 -2.55
N ALA A 31 -9.65 -2.22 -1.64
CA ALA A 31 -9.79 -2.59 -0.24
C ALA A 31 -10.44 -1.45 0.58
N GLU A 32 -10.99 -1.82 1.71
CA GLU A 32 -11.56 -0.93 2.72
C GLU A 32 -10.66 -0.90 3.95
N SER A 33 -10.77 0.15 4.75
CA SER A 33 -9.92 0.35 5.93
C SER A 33 -10.07 -0.73 7.01
N ASN A 34 -11.16 -1.49 7.00
CA ASN A 34 -11.39 -2.65 7.88
C ASN A 34 -10.40 -3.80 7.65
N GLU A 35 -9.73 -3.84 6.48
CA GLU A 35 -8.63 -4.78 6.20
C GLU A 35 -7.50 -4.72 7.22
N TRP A 36 -7.33 -3.59 7.88
CA TRP A 36 -6.34 -3.38 8.92
C TRP A 36 -6.80 -3.81 10.32
N GLY A 37 -8.02 -4.36 10.47
CA GLY A 37 -8.69 -4.54 11.76
C GLY A 37 -7.81 -5.07 12.89
N SER A 38 -7.15 -6.23 12.73
CA SER A 38 -6.29 -6.82 13.76
C SER A 38 -5.01 -6.02 14.00
N VAL A 39 -4.40 -5.49 12.94
CA VAL A 39 -3.20 -4.64 13.01
C VAL A 39 -3.54 -3.34 13.74
N ALA A 40 -4.61 -2.65 13.30
CA ALA A 40 -5.06 -1.40 13.90
C ALA A 40 -5.36 -1.57 15.40
N THR A 41 -6.16 -2.57 15.75
CA THR A 41 -6.52 -2.85 17.16
C THR A 41 -5.30 -3.12 18.05
N THR A 42 -4.29 -3.81 17.52
CA THR A 42 -3.07 -4.12 18.28
C THR A 42 -2.24 -2.87 18.50
N ILE A 43 -2.00 -2.08 17.47
CA ILE A 43 -1.19 -0.85 17.54
C ILE A 43 -1.90 0.22 18.36
N ALA A 44 -3.23 0.30 18.32
CA ALA A 44 -4.02 1.29 19.06
C ALA A 44 -3.94 1.15 20.59
N ARG A 45 -3.37 0.04 21.10
CA ARG A 45 -3.13 -0.12 22.56
C ARG A 45 -2.09 0.87 23.11
N SER A 46 -1.19 1.36 22.26
CA SER A 46 -0.07 2.22 22.66
C SER A 46 0.09 3.48 21.81
N ASN A 47 -0.58 3.56 20.67
CA ASN A 47 -0.43 4.67 19.72
C ASN A 47 -1.77 5.13 19.18
N THR A 48 -1.79 6.35 18.65
CA THR A 48 -2.92 6.81 17.82
C THR A 48 -2.83 6.13 16.46
N VAL A 49 -3.91 5.50 16.04
CA VAL A 49 -4.06 4.89 14.71
C VAL A 49 -5.10 5.63 13.91
N PHE A 50 -4.76 6.06 12.70
CA PHE A 50 -5.65 6.67 11.72
C PHE A 50 -5.84 5.73 10.55
N ARG A 51 -7.09 5.44 10.20
CA ARG A 51 -7.47 4.70 8.99
C ARG A 51 -8.72 5.30 8.36
N TYR A 52 -8.86 5.17 7.06
CA TYR A 52 -9.97 5.75 6.32
C TYR A 52 -10.27 4.95 5.05
N ASP A 53 -11.46 5.11 4.54
CA ASP A 53 -11.83 4.61 3.23
C ASP A 53 -11.55 5.67 2.18
N ARG A 54 -10.74 5.34 1.16
CA ARG A 54 -10.53 6.25 0.03
C ARG A 54 -11.85 6.51 -0.72
N ALA A 55 -11.92 7.63 -1.43
CA ALA A 55 -13.09 7.94 -2.24
C ALA A 55 -13.42 6.79 -3.21
N GLY A 56 -14.69 6.36 -3.19
CA GLY A 56 -15.18 5.20 -3.93
C GLY A 56 -14.97 3.86 -3.24
N ARG A 57 -14.56 3.86 -1.96
CA ARG A 57 -14.43 2.64 -1.16
C ARG A 57 -15.24 2.75 0.13
N GLY A 58 -15.66 1.57 0.63
CA GLY A 58 -16.38 1.43 1.87
C GLY A 58 -17.52 2.44 2.02
N ASP A 59 -17.46 3.20 3.08
CA ASP A 59 -18.46 4.20 3.45
C ASP A 59 -18.16 5.62 2.93
N SER A 60 -17.12 5.81 2.11
CA SER A 60 -16.77 7.07 1.48
C SER A 60 -17.50 7.31 0.16
N ASP A 61 -17.80 8.56 -0.14
CA ASP A 61 -18.40 8.95 -1.42
C ASP A 61 -17.53 8.57 -2.61
N PRO A 62 -18.11 8.26 -3.77
CA PRO A 62 -17.35 7.98 -4.97
C PRO A 62 -16.58 9.22 -5.44
N GLY A 63 -15.30 9.00 -5.77
CA GLY A 63 -14.46 10.04 -6.36
C GLY A 63 -14.94 10.44 -7.76
N GLN A 64 -14.63 11.66 -8.16
CA GLN A 64 -15.00 12.17 -9.48
C GLN A 64 -13.84 12.05 -10.48
N GLY A 65 -14.14 11.63 -11.70
CA GLY A 65 -13.19 11.62 -12.80
C GLY A 65 -12.03 10.65 -12.60
N LYS A 66 -10.93 10.96 -13.26
CA LYS A 66 -9.64 10.25 -13.25
C LYS A 66 -8.86 10.66 -12.00
N ARG A 67 -8.32 9.70 -11.26
CA ARG A 67 -7.66 9.97 -9.98
C ARG A 67 -6.24 9.41 -9.99
N ASP A 68 -5.25 10.26 -9.88
CA ASP A 68 -3.86 9.87 -9.72
C ASP A 68 -3.44 9.81 -8.24
N ALA A 69 -2.24 9.31 -7.99
CA ALA A 69 -1.72 9.15 -6.64
C ALA A 69 -1.60 10.48 -5.88
N GLN A 70 -1.21 11.58 -6.55
CA GLN A 70 -1.11 12.88 -5.91
C GLN A 70 -2.47 13.38 -5.43
N THR A 71 -3.52 13.23 -6.25
CA THR A 71 -4.90 13.57 -5.85
C THR A 71 -5.31 12.83 -4.58
N MET A 72 -4.98 11.53 -4.48
CA MET A 72 -5.32 10.72 -3.30
C MET A 72 -4.48 11.10 -2.07
N VAL A 73 -3.22 11.44 -2.26
CA VAL A 73 -2.34 11.96 -1.19
C VAL A 73 -2.83 13.32 -0.69
N ASP A 74 -3.29 14.19 -1.57
CA ASP A 74 -3.84 15.51 -1.19
C ASP A 74 -5.15 15.34 -0.39
N GLU A 75 -5.99 14.37 -0.76
CA GLU A 75 -7.19 14.01 0.01
C GLU A 75 -6.83 13.50 1.42
N LEU A 76 -5.84 12.62 1.53
CA LEU A 76 -5.35 12.15 2.83
C LEU A 76 -4.79 13.30 3.68
N ASN A 77 -4.00 14.20 3.10
CA ASN A 77 -3.49 15.38 3.80
C ASN A 77 -4.64 16.22 4.38
N ALA A 78 -5.64 16.53 3.55
CA ALA A 78 -6.81 17.29 3.97
C ALA A 78 -7.60 16.57 5.07
N LEU A 79 -7.72 15.24 4.99
CA LEU A 79 -8.35 14.42 6.03
C LEU A 79 -7.61 14.50 7.36
N LEU A 80 -6.30 14.32 7.37
CA LEU A 80 -5.48 14.39 8.58
C LEU A 80 -5.60 15.77 9.25
N GLU A 81 -5.59 16.85 8.46
CA GLU A 81 -5.78 18.22 8.95
C GLU A 81 -7.18 18.44 9.53
N ALA A 82 -8.23 18.07 8.80
CA ALA A 82 -9.62 18.31 9.20
C ALA A 82 -10.01 17.46 10.43
N THR A 83 -9.46 16.27 10.55
CA THR A 83 -9.70 15.35 11.70
C THR A 83 -8.80 15.67 12.89
N LYS A 84 -7.83 16.58 12.74
CA LYS A 84 -6.80 16.92 13.73
C LYS A 84 -5.92 15.71 14.13
N ALA A 85 -5.79 14.73 13.26
CA ALA A 85 -4.82 13.65 13.42
C ALA A 85 -3.42 14.20 13.12
N ARG A 86 -2.70 14.57 14.18
CA ARG A 86 -1.41 15.30 14.06
C ARG A 86 -0.23 14.36 13.99
N GLY A 87 0.82 14.78 13.26
CA GLY A 87 2.12 14.13 13.26
C GLY A 87 2.89 14.29 14.60
N PRO A 88 4.09 13.68 14.70
CA PRO A 88 4.74 12.96 13.60
C PRO A 88 3.95 11.73 13.17
N TYR A 89 4.12 11.34 11.90
CA TYR A 89 3.44 10.19 11.33
C TYR A 89 4.40 9.01 11.12
N LEU A 90 3.95 7.81 11.47
CA LEU A 90 4.51 6.57 10.96
C LEU A 90 3.51 6.00 9.95
N LEU A 91 3.98 5.82 8.72
CA LEU A 91 3.14 5.44 7.60
C LEU A 91 3.22 3.92 7.36
N VAL A 92 2.07 3.28 7.14
CA VAL A 92 1.99 1.86 6.77
C VAL A 92 1.12 1.76 5.52
N GLY A 93 1.68 1.27 4.42
CA GLY A 93 0.96 1.18 3.16
C GLY A 93 1.02 -0.22 2.54
N HIS A 94 -0.17 -0.81 2.26
CA HIS A 94 -0.29 -2.08 1.58
C HIS A 94 -0.52 -1.86 0.08
N SER A 95 0.20 -2.61 -0.77
CA SER A 95 -0.02 -2.62 -2.21
C SER A 95 0.02 -1.20 -2.80
N PHE A 96 -1.04 -0.72 -3.43
CA PHE A 96 -1.17 0.66 -3.94
C PHE A 96 -1.04 1.70 -2.82
N GLY A 97 -1.51 1.38 -1.62
CA GLY A 97 -1.31 2.23 -0.45
C GLY A 97 0.16 2.49 -0.14
N GLY A 98 1.05 1.52 -0.40
CA GLY A 98 2.49 1.71 -0.27
C GLY A 98 3.05 2.76 -1.25
N LEU A 99 2.51 2.82 -2.47
CA LEU A 99 2.85 3.87 -3.44
C LEU A 99 2.40 5.25 -2.93
N LEU A 100 1.17 5.35 -2.44
CA LEU A 100 0.65 6.60 -1.87
C LEU A 100 1.50 7.08 -0.69
N MET A 101 1.91 6.16 0.19
CA MET A 101 2.71 6.49 1.36
C MET A 101 4.14 6.92 1.02
N ARG A 102 4.73 6.43 -0.08
CA ARG A 102 6.02 6.94 -0.57
C ARG A 102 5.92 8.39 -1.03
N ILE A 103 4.87 8.72 -1.80
CA ILE A 103 4.63 10.08 -2.28
C ILE A 103 4.33 11.02 -1.10
N PHE A 104 3.50 10.57 -0.15
CA PHE A 104 3.21 11.33 1.08
C PHE A 104 4.50 11.60 1.88
N ALA A 105 5.31 10.55 2.11
CA ALA A 105 6.57 10.67 2.86
C ALA A 105 7.56 11.64 2.19
N ASN A 106 7.62 11.65 0.86
CA ASN A 106 8.46 12.59 0.13
C ASN A 106 7.96 14.04 0.27
N ALA A 107 6.64 14.25 0.15
CA ALA A 107 6.04 15.58 0.25
C ALA A 107 6.09 16.15 1.68
N ARG A 108 5.99 15.30 2.70
CA ARG A 108 5.94 15.70 4.12
C ARG A 108 7.07 15.12 4.95
N ARG A 109 8.27 15.14 4.40
CA ARG A 109 9.45 14.47 4.96
C ARG A 109 9.72 14.85 6.42
N ALA A 110 9.49 16.10 6.80
CA ALA A 110 9.72 16.58 8.17
C ALA A 110 8.69 16.05 9.19
N ASP A 111 7.52 15.65 8.71
CA ASP A 111 6.42 15.18 9.56
C ASP A 111 6.39 13.64 9.68
N VAL A 112 7.23 12.92 8.89
CA VAL A 112 7.21 11.46 8.84
C VAL A 112 8.43 10.89 9.56
N CYS A 113 8.19 10.05 10.57
CA CYS A 113 9.24 9.42 11.38
C CYS A 113 9.56 7.97 10.97
N GLY A 114 8.75 7.34 10.11
CA GLY A 114 8.99 5.99 9.62
C GLY A 114 7.99 5.57 8.54
N LEU A 115 8.36 4.56 7.76
CA LEU A 115 7.57 4.01 6.66
C LEU A 115 7.64 2.49 6.66
N VAL A 116 6.48 1.83 6.59
CA VAL A 116 6.35 0.39 6.38
C VAL A 116 5.63 0.15 5.05
N LEU A 117 6.32 -0.47 4.11
CA LEU A 117 5.78 -0.91 2.82
C LEU A 117 5.41 -2.40 2.94
N VAL A 118 4.14 -2.72 2.75
CA VAL A 118 3.62 -4.09 2.85
C VAL A 118 3.21 -4.55 1.47
N GLU A 119 3.95 -5.48 0.87
CA GLU A 119 3.66 -6.00 -0.48
C GLU A 119 3.34 -4.86 -1.47
N SER A 120 4.13 -3.79 -1.38
CA SER A 120 3.85 -2.55 -2.10
C SER A 120 3.96 -2.72 -3.61
N ILE A 121 3.06 -2.10 -4.36
CA ILE A 121 3.20 -2.07 -5.81
C ILE A 121 4.45 -1.27 -6.20
N HIS A 122 5.06 -1.71 -7.29
CA HIS A 122 6.21 -1.06 -7.89
C HIS A 122 5.85 -0.48 -9.26
N SER A 123 6.36 0.69 -9.60
CA SER A 123 6.02 1.38 -10.86
C SER A 123 6.38 0.60 -12.14
N ARG A 124 7.25 -0.42 -12.03
CA ARG A 124 7.63 -1.32 -13.14
C ARG A 124 6.88 -2.65 -13.12
N GLN A 125 5.97 -2.89 -12.15
CA GLN A 125 5.39 -4.22 -11.94
C GLN A 125 4.69 -4.79 -13.19
N PHE A 126 3.96 -3.96 -13.93
CA PHE A 126 3.23 -4.42 -15.10
C PHE A 126 4.17 -4.75 -16.26
N ASP A 127 5.26 -4.01 -16.41
CA ASP A 127 6.26 -4.24 -17.45
C ASP A 127 7.12 -5.49 -17.16
N VAL A 128 7.30 -5.82 -15.88
CA VAL A 128 8.12 -6.97 -15.45
C VAL A 128 7.29 -8.24 -15.36
N ILE A 129 6.13 -8.18 -14.69
CA ILE A 129 5.31 -9.38 -14.40
C ILE A 129 4.34 -9.69 -15.55
N GLY A 130 3.77 -8.68 -16.22
CA GLY A 130 2.81 -8.88 -17.31
C GLY A 130 3.30 -9.87 -18.36
N PRO A 131 4.50 -9.68 -18.93
CA PRO A 131 5.07 -10.61 -19.93
C PRO A 131 5.38 -12.03 -19.41
N ALA A 132 5.47 -12.19 -18.09
CA ALA A 132 5.74 -13.50 -17.46
C ALA A 132 4.48 -14.35 -17.23
N PHE A 133 3.30 -13.81 -17.48
CA PHE A 133 2.06 -14.61 -17.40
C PHE A 133 2.09 -15.76 -18.41
N PRO A 134 1.57 -16.95 -18.05
CA PRO A 134 1.49 -18.09 -18.96
C PRO A 134 0.75 -17.75 -20.24
N THR A 135 1.19 -18.36 -21.37
CA THR A 135 0.51 -18.24 -22.66
C THR A 135 -0.97 -18.63 -22.54
N PRO A 136 -1.91 -17.90 -23.16
CA PRO A 136 -3.32 -18.22 -23.13
C PRO A 136 -3.61 -19.64 -23.63
N LEU A 137 -4.44 -20.37 -22.87
CA LEU A 137 -4.93 -21.70 -23.22
C LEU A 137 -6.46 -21.68 -23.30
N PRO A 138 -7.09 -22.48 -24.19
CA PRO A 138 -8.55 -22.60 -24.23
C PRO A 138 -9.18 -23.10 -22.91
N SER A 139 -8.40 -23.78 -22.09
CA SER A 139 -8.80 -24.30 -20.78
C SER A 139 -8.62 -23.32 -19.62
N ASP A 140 -8.12 -22.13 -19.86
CA ASP A 140 -7.90 -21.13 -18.82
C ASP A 140 -9.22 -20.75 -18.15
N VAL A 141 -9.22 -20.74 -16.83
CA VAL A 141 -10.37 -20.20 -16.08
C VAL A 141 -10.52 -18.70 -16.30
N PRO A 142 -11.76 -18.16 -16.31
CA PRO A 142 -11.99 -16.73 -16.57
C PRO A 142 -11.21 -15.77 -15.66
N ALA A 143 -10.89 -16.21 -14.43
CA ALA A 143 -10.10 -15.41 -13.50
C ALA A 143 -8.66 -15.21 -13.97
N LEU A 144 -8.03 -16.25 -14.51
CA LEU A 144 -6.67 -16.16 -15.07
C LEU A 144 -6.64 -15.28 -16.31
N ALA A 145 -7.61 -15.44 -17.21
CA ALA A 145 -7.72 -14.62 -18.42
C ALA A 145 -7.84 -13.13 -18.05
N ARG A 146 -8.79 -12.77 -17.16
CA ARG A 146 -8.96 -11.38 -16.71
C ARG A 146 -7.70 -10.82 -16.05
N MET A 147 -7.03 -11.61 -15.22
CA MET A 147 -5.79 -11.16 -14.57
C MET A 147 -4.69 -10.92 -15.58
N ARG A 148 -4.48 -11.85 -16.52
CA ARG A 148 -3.51 -11.68 -17.61
C ARG A 148 -3.80 -10.42 -18.43
N ASP A 149 -5.05 -10.21 -18.82
CA ASP A 149 -5.47 -9.02 -19.58
C ASP A 149 -5.19 -7.74 -18.78
N PHE A 150 -5.53 -7.72 -17.49
CA PHE A 150 -5.23 -6.60 -16.62
C PHE A 150 -3.72 -6.31 -16.58
N TRP A 151 -2.88 -7.30 -16.31
CA TRP A 151 -1.44 -7.12 -16.19
C TRP A 151 -0.74 -6.80 -17.50
N ASN A 152 -1.28 -7.23 -18.65
CA ASN A 152 -0.71 -6.96 -19.97
C ASN A 152 -1.21 -5.67 -20.66
N GLY A 153 -2.00 -4.86 -19.96
CA GLY A 153 -2.40 -3.57 -20.52
C GLY A 153 -3.74 -3.04 -20.04
N GLY A 154 -4.64 -3.91 -19.60
CA GLY A 154 -5.97 -3.54 -19.10
C GLY A 154 -5.94 -2.55 -17.94
N TRP A 155 -4.85 -2.54 -17.17
CA TRP A 155 -4.62 -1.59 -16.10
C TRP A 155 -4.62 -0.11 -16.55
N ARG A 156 -4.42 0.16 -17.85
CA ARG A 156 -4.45 1.52 -18.42
C ARG A 156 -5.87 2.07 -18.55
N ALA A 157 -6.87 1.20 -18.59
CA ALA A 157 -8.26 1.64 -18.67
C ALA A 157 -8.71 2.25 -17.35
N LEU A 158 -9.39 3.40 -17.40
CA LEU A 158 -9.84 4.10 -16.20
C LEU A 158 -10.86 3.35 -15.36
N ASP A 159 -11.64 2.51 -16.01
CA ASP A 159 -12.64 1.65 -15.42
C ASP A 159 -12.08 0.29 -14.99
N SER A 160 -10.78 0.08 -15.14
CA SER A 160 -10.09 -1.12 -14.65
C SER A 160 -10.17 -1.27 -13.13
N THR A 161 -10.37 -0.17 -12.41
CA THR A 161 -10.61 -0.13 -10.98
C THR A 161 -11.82 0.73 -10.62
N ALA A 162 -12.55 0.36 -9.58
CA ALA A 162 -13.69 1.15 -9.07
C ALA A 162 -13.25 2.56 -8.61
N GLU A 163 -12.00 2.72 -8.22
CA GLU A 163 -11.41 3.99 -7.81
C GLU A 163 -10.96 4.86 -9.00
N ARG A 164 -11.08 4.37 -10.25
CA ARG A 164 -10.73 5.07 -11.50
C ARG A 164 -9.29 5.58 -11.51
N ILE A 165 -8.36 4.71 -11.11
CA ILE A 165 -6.94 5.05 -10.92
C ILE A 165 -6.27 5.32 -12.28
N ASP A 166 -5.59 6.45 -12.38
CA ASP A 166 -4.62 6.74 -13.41
C ASP A 166 -3.26 6.16 -13.04
N PHE A 167 -3.04 4.90 -13.38
CA PHE A 167 -1.79 4.23 -13.05
C PHE A 167 -0.57 4.86 -13.73
N GLU A 168 -0.70 5.30 -14.99
CA GLU A 168 0.45 5.87 -15.72
C GLU A 168 0.97 7.12 -15.02
N ARG A 169 0.04 8.01 -14.66
CA ARG A 169 0.39 9.23 -13.93
C ARG A 169 0.84 8.93 -12.50
N SER A 170 0.18 8.01 -11.81
CA SER A 170 0.57 7.58 -10.46
C SER A 170 1.97 6.98 -10.42
N PHE A 171 2.33 6.16 -11.41
CA PHE A 171 3.67 5.60 -11.51
C PHE A 171 4.72 6.64 -11.90
N ALA A 172 4.37 7.65 -12.71
CA ALA A 172 5.26 8.77 -12.99
C ALA A 172 5.55 9.59 -11.72
N GLN A 173 4.53 9.82 -10.89
CA GLN A 173 4.66 10.50 -9.59
C GLN A 173 5.50 9.67 -8.60
N ASP A 174 5.31 8.35 -8.55
CA ASP A 174 6.10 7.44 -7.72
C ASP A 174 7.59 7.42 -8.13
N ARG A 175 7.87 7.35 -9.43
CA ARG A 175 9.26 7.39 -9.94
C ARG A 175 9.98 8.71 -9.64
N ALA A 176 9.25 9.80 -9.42
CA ALA A 176 9.84 11.06 -8.98
C ALA A 176 10.35 11.02 -7.54
N VAL A 177 9.91 10.04 -6.75
CA VAL A 177 10.43 9.77 -5.39
C VAL A 177 11.72 8.93 -5.51
N SER A 178 12.84 9.58 -5.77
CA SER A 178 14.12 8.89 -5.99
C SER A 178 14.81 8.46 -4.69
N SER A 179 14.57 9.16 -3.58
CA SER A 179 15.16 8.85 -2.27
C SER A 179 14.35 9.47 -1.14
N LEU A 180 14.25 8.74 -0.06
CA LEU A 180 13.73 9.20 1.23
C LEU A 180 14.85 9.43 2.24
N ALA A 181 16.09 9.57 1.75
CA ALA A 181 17.30 9.77 2.55
C ALA A 181 17.44 8.66 3.63
N ASN A 182 17.54 9.03 4.89
CA ASN A 182 17.69 8.11 6.01
C ASN A 182 16.37 7.88 6.79
N LEU A 183 15.20 8.09 6.13
CA LEU A 183 13.91 7.74 6.74
C LEU A 183 13.88 6.27 7.13
N PRO A 184 13.62 5.92 8.41
CA PRO A 184 13.48 4.54 8.81
C PRO A 184 12.42 3.81 7.96
N LEU A 185 12.84 2.76 7.25
CA LEU A 185 12.03 2.05 6.27
C LEU A 185 12.01 0.54 6.57
N PHE A 186 10.81 -0.02 6.62
CA PHE A 186 10.59 -1.47 6.51
C PHE A 186 9.93 -1.81 5.18
N VAL A 187 10.42 -2.85 4.51
CA VAL A 187 9.78 -3.45 3.34
C VAL A 187 9.44 -4.89 3.70
N ILE A 188 8.17 -5.21 3.69
CA ILE A 188 7.64 -6.55 3.96
C ILE A 188 7.19 -7.13 2.64
N SER A 189 7.83 -8.22 2.22
CA SER A 189 7.53 -8.96 1.00
C SER A 189 7.02 -10.35 1.32
N ALA A 190 5.97 -10.79 0.62
CA ALA A 190 5.35 -12.10 0.82
C ALA A 190 5.90 -13.16 -0.14
N GLY A 191 6.03 -14.39 0.34
CA GLY A 191 6.50 -15.52 -0.44
C GLY A 191 5.48 -16.10 -1.41
N GLY A 192 4.21 -15.72 -1.29
CA GLY A 192 3.09 -16.31 -2.02
C GLY A 192 2.19 -15.36 -2.79
N PHE A 193 2.64 -14.14 -3.11
CA PHE A 193 1.79 -13.15 -3.80
C PHE A 193 1.19 -13.71 -5.10
N LEU A 194 2.00 -14.34 -5.93
CA LEU A 194 1.58 -14.92 -7.22
C LEU A 194 1.30 -16.43 -7.12
N ASN A 195 1.25 -16.98 -5.93
CA ASN A 195 0.89 -18.38 -5.71
C ASN A 195 -0.63 -18.57 -5.75
N MET A 196 -1.23 -18.25 -6.89
CA MET A 196 -2.67 -18.34 -7.09
C MET A 196 -3.08 -19.71 -7.61
N PRO A 197 -4.09 -20.35 -7.00
CA PRO A 197 -4.45 -21.75 -7.34
C PRO A 197 -4.89 -21.94 -8.80
N PHE A 198 -5.38 -20.90 -9.44
CA PHE A 198 -5.81 -20.95 -10.84
C PHE A 198 -4.66 -20.80 -11.86
N ILE A 199 -3.45 -20.43 -11.43
CA ILE A 199 -2.26 -20.51 -12.26
C ILE A 199 -1.66 -21.89 -12.06
N THR A 200 -2.01 -22.83 -12.92
CA THR A 200 -1.62 -24.25 -12.79
C THR A 200 -0.16 -24.49 -13.22
N ASP A 201 0.41 -23.63 -14.04
CA ASP A 201 1.82 -23.67 -14.41
C ASP A 201 2.70 -23.31 -13.22
N THR A 202 3.32 -24.34 -12.62
CA THR A 202 4.16 -24.17 -11.43
C THR A 202 5.46 -23.41 -11.72
N GLU A 203 6.08 -23.65 -12.86
CA GLU A 203 7.33 -22.96 -13.24
C GLU A 203 7.03 -21.48 -13.52
N GLY A 204 5.96 -21.18 -14.24
CA GLY A 204 5.51 -19.82 -14.50
C GLY A 204 5.20 -19.07 -13.20
N ARG A 205 4.51 -19.71 -12.24
CA ARG A 205 4.26 -19.10 -10.91
C ARG A 205 5.54 -18.77 -10.17
N GLN A 206 6.48 -19.72 -10.11
CA GLN A 206 7.76 -19.52 -9.44
C GLN A 206 8.55 -18.38 -10.09
N ARG A 207 8.58 -18.32 -11.42
CA ARG A 207 9.24 -17.25 -12.15
C ARG A 207 8.59 -15.88 -11.87
N MET A 208 7.27 -15.77 -11.90
CA MET A 208 6.57 -14.52 -11.58
C MET A 208 6.83 -14.09 -10.13
N GLN A 209 6.84 -15.04 -9.18
CA GLN A 209 7.14 -14.75 -7.78
C GLN A 209 8.60 -14.27 -7.61
N GLN A 210 9.53 -14.88 -8.32
CA GLN A 210 10.92 -14.42 -8.31
C GLN A 210 11.04 -12.99 -8.83
N LEU A 211 10.42 -12.67 -9.97
CA LEU A 211 10.41 -11.33 -10.54
C LEU A 211 9.76 -10.31 -9.59
N TRP A 212 8.69 -10.72 -8.89
CA TRP A 212 8.07 -9.90 -7.85
C TRP A 212 9.02 -9.61 -6.71
N ASN A 213 9.71 -10.63 -6.19
CA ASN A 213 10.70 -10.45 -5.12
C ASN A 213 11.85 -9.54 -5.54
N GLU A 214 12.32 -9.64 -6.78
CA GLU A 214 13.34 -8.78 -7.34
C GLU A 214 12.90 -7.30 -7.34
N ILE A 215 11.68 -6.99 -7.80
CA ILE A 215 11.18 -5.60 -7.78
C ILE A 215 10.88 -5.09 -6.36
N GLN A 216 10.52 -5.97 -5.41
CA GLN A 216 10.40 -5.58 -4.00
C GLN A 216 11.76 -5.17 -3.42
N THR A 217 12.84 -5.81 -3.85
CA THR A 217 14.20 -5.48 -3.41
C THR A 217 14.63 -4.08 -3.85
N ASP A 218 14.08 -3.55 -4.95
CA ASP A 218 14.36 -2.19 -5.42
C ASP A 218 13.98 -1.12 -4.38
N PHE A 219 12.99 -1.38 -3.53
CA PHE A 219 12.63 -0.45 -2.45
C PHE A 219 13.75 -0.24 -1.43
N SER A 220 14.73 -1.14 -1.38
CA SER A 220 15.92 -0.96 -0.55
C SER A 220 16.73 0.28 -0.90
N HIS A 221 16.61 0.79 -2.13
CA HIS A 221 17.32 2.00 -2.57
C HIS A 221 16.67 3.30 -2.09
N LEU A 222 15.44 3.25 -1.60
CA LEU A 222 14.70 4.43 -1.14
C LEU A 222 15.28 5.03 0.13
N SER A 223 15.89 4.24 1.00
CA SER A 223 16.44 4.72 2.28
C SER A 223 17.75 4.04 2.64
N GLU A 224 18.65 4.81 3.25
CA GLU A 224 19.88 4.28 3.86
C GLU A 224 19.58 3.47 5.14
N ASN A 225 18.51 3.81 5.86
CA ASN A 225 18.05 3.13 7.07
C ASN A 225 16.87 2.20 6.77
N ARG A 226 17.16 1.09 6.10
CA ARG A 226 16.16 0.13 5.64
C ARG A 226 16.28 -1.25 6.26
N HIS A 227 15.14 -1.91 6.38
CA HIS A 227 15.01 -3.31 6.77
C HIS A 227 14.11 -4.04 5.76
N MET A 228 14.57 -5.20 5.28
CA MET A 228 13.78 -6.08 4.43
C MET A 228 13.31 -7.27 5.26
N VAL A 229 12.02 -7.57 5.22
CA VAL A 229 11.40 -8.71 5.88
C VAL A 229 10.67 -9.54 4.83
N TYR A 230 10.96 -10.84 4.83
CA TYR A 230 10.33 -11.78 3.93
C TYR A 230 9.42 -12.72 4.70
N VAL A 231 8.14 -12.77 4.31
CA VAL A 231 7.10 -13.57 4.98
C VAL A 231 6.70 -14.74 4.08
N ASP A 232 7.42 -15.84 4.20
CA ASP A 232 7.35 -17.00 3.30
C ASP A 232 5.93 -17.57 3.15
N LYS A 233 5.14 -17.58 4.23
CA LYS A 233 3.82 -18.23 4.28
C LYS A 233 2.66 -17.30 3.98
N SER A 234 2.93 -16.01 3.73
CA SER A 234 1.90 -15.03 3.41
C SER A 234 1.67 -14.94 1.90
N GLY A 235 0.42 -14.70 1.52
CA GLY A 235 0.06 -14.15 0.23
C GLY A 235 0.15 -12.63 0.20
N HIS A 236 -0.47 -12.03 -0.82
CA HIS A 236 -0.49 -10.57 -0.99
C HIS A 236 -1.06 -9.78 0.20
N PHE A 237 -1.97 -10.39 0.95
CA PHE A 237 -2.64 -9.74 2.07
C PHE A 237 -1.97 -10.05 3.41
N VAL A 238 -0.72 -9.61 3.59
CA VAL A 238 0.06 -9.86 4.82
C VAL A 238 -0.69 -9.41 6.08
N GLN A 239 -1.48 -8.34 6.01
CA GLN A 239 -2.31 -7.87 7.12
C GLN A 239 -3.39 -8.87 7.57
N ARG A 240 -3.74 -9.84 6.73
CA ARG A 240 -4.64 -10.97 7.05
C ARG A 240 -3.88 -12.23 7.43
N ASP A 241 -2.83 -12.55 6.67
CA ASP A 241 -2.11 -13.82 6.76
C ASP A 241 -1.10 -13.82 7.90
N ASP A 242 -0.39 -12.69 8.11
CA ASP A 242 0.61 -12.51 9.18
C ASP A 242 0.63 -11.05 9.68
N PRO A 243 -0.43 -10.60 10.37
CA PRO A 243 -0.50 -9.27 10.94
C PRO A 243 0.62 -8.99 11.95
N ALA A 244 1.18 -10.04 12.58
CA ALA A 244 2.23 -9.91 13.57
C ALA A 244 3.53 -9.33 12.98
N SER A 245 3.88 -9.70 11.76
CA SER A 245 5.06 -9.13 11.07
C SER A 245 4.92 -7.62 10.84
N ILE A 246 3.71 -7.12 10.55
CA ILE A 246 3.47 -5.69 10.37
C ILE A 246 3.56 -4.96 11.71
N VAL A 247 2.94 -5.50 12.75
CA VAL A 247 3.01 -4.94 14.10
C VAL A 247 4.46 -4.86 14.58
N ALA A 248 5.24 -5.93 14.41
CA ALA A 248 6.65 -5.97 14.80
C ALA A 248 7.50 -4.93 14.03
N ALA A 249 7.23 -4.70 12.75
CA ALA A 249 7.90 -3.65 11.98
C ALA A 249 7.57 -2.26 12.53
N VAL A 250 6.31 -1.97 12.84
CA VAL A 250 5.88 -0.71 13.46
C VAL A 250 6.55 -0.51 14.81
N GLU A 251 6.50 -1.50 15.70
CA GLU A 251 7.11 -1.44 17.04
C GLU A 251 8.63 -1.22 16.96
N THR A 252 9.30 -1.85 16.00
CA THR A 252 10.74 -1.65 15.79
C THR A 252 11.06 -0.21 15.38
N LEU A 253 10.24 0.40 14.51
CA LEU A 253 10.41 1.81 14.14
C LEU A 253 10.14 2.76 15.30
N LEU A 254 9.12 2.46 16.12
CA LEU A 254 8.78 3.24 17.31
C LEU A 254 9.91 3.23 18.35
N ALA A 255 10.51 2.05 18.61
CA ALA A 255 11.62 1.92 19.54
C ALA A 255 12.85 2.75 19.11
N LYS A 256 13.16 2.79 17.81
CA LYS A 256 14.27 3.62 17.28
C LYS A 256 14.01 5.12 17.39
N SER A 257 12.77 5.55 17.18
CA SER A 257 12.40 6.97 17.28
C SER A 257 12.52 7.50 18.72
N ALA A 258 12.29 6.67 19.72
CA ALA A 258 12.39 7.01 21.14
C ALA A 258 13.85 7.25 21.62
N HIS A 259 14.86 6.75 20.89
CA HIS A 259 16.29 6.91 21.25
C HIS A 259 16.96 8.11 20.55
N THR A 260 16.24 8.86 19.75
CA THR A 260 16.77 9.98 18.95
C THR A 260 16.36 11.34 19.53
N ILE A 261 15.66 11.34 20.66
CA ILE A 261 15.30 12.52 21.48
C ILE A 261 16.21 12.54 22.73
#